data_19743674388dac32c0f5e66575aabf85
#
_entry.id   19743674388dac32c0f5e66575aabf85
#
_cell.length_a   1.000
_cell.length_b   1.000
_cell.length_c   1.000
_cell.angle_alpha   90.00
_cell.angle_beta   90.00
_cell.angle_gamma   90.00
#
_symmetry.space_group_name_H-M   'P 1'
#
loop_
_entity.id
_entity.type
_entity.pdbx_description
1 polymer ?
#
loop_
_entity_poly.entity_id
_entity_poly.type
_entity_poly.pdbx_seq_one_letter_code
_entity_poly.pdbx_strand_id
1 'polypeptide(L)'
;YGKTESDVTFAAFHPQLGRFVTDHLELYGEGTLLLYRDPRLAVAGGIAGIGGRYHFWNDRGWTPYVIGIAGLIWTGLDIPELDRTFNFQLVHGVGVRVVPPRGPGWIVELRNHHISNAGTAGENLGVNAATVVAGVQWVLR
;
A
#
# COMPACT_ATOMS: atom_id res chain seq x y z
N TYR A 1 1.69 -17.61 -5.43
CA TYR A 1 1.21 -16.42 -6.17
C TYR A 1 0.70 -16.90 -7.52
N GLY A 2 -0.64 -16.88 -7.69
CA GLY A 2 -1.26 -17.13 -8.98
C GLY A 2 -0.83 -16.06 -9.99
N LYS A 3 -0.86 -16.39 -11.27
CA LYS A 3 -0.56 -15.45 -12.33
C LYS A 3 -1.82 -14.63 -12.58
N THR A 4 -1.76 -13.31 -12.42
CA THR A 4 -2.86 -12.42 -12.80
C THR A 4 -3.05 -12.52 -14.31
N GLU A 5 -4.25 -12.86 -14.77
CA GLU A 5 -4.58 -12.96 -16.19
C GLU A 5 -5.04 -11.61 -16.74
N SER A 6 -5.66 -10.79 -15.89
CA SER A 6 -6.15 -9.47 -16.27
C SER A 6 -5.07 -8.39 -16.10
N ASP A 7 -4.89 -7.56 -17.13
CA ASP A 7 -4.10 -6.35 -17.01
C ASP A 7 -4.84 -5.33 -16.14
N VAL A 8 -4.21 -4.91 -15.04
CA VAL A 8 -4.82 -3.99 -14.08
C VAL A 8 -4.01 -2.72 -13.99
N THR A 9 -4.66 -1.59 -14.26
CA THR A 9 -4.08 -0.24 -14.12
C THR A 9 -4.95 0.61 -13.22
N PHE A 10 -4.35 1.30 -12.26
CA PHE A 10 -5.07 2.18 -11.34
C PHE A 10 -4.23 3.36 -10.86
N ALA A 11 -4.92 4.42 -10.44
CA ALA A 11 -4.37 5.47 -9.59
C ALA A 11 -4.73 5.17 -8.13
N ALA A 12 -3.83 5.50 -7.21
CA ALA A 12 -3.99 5.22 -5.79
C ALA A 12 -3.82 6.47 -4.92
N PHE A 13 -4.58 6.52 -3.82
CA PHE A 13 -4.41 7.51 -2.77
C PHE A 13 -4.35 6.80 -1.41
N HIS A 14 -3.29 7.06 -0.64
CA HIS A 14 -2.96 6.38 0.60
C HIS A 14 -2.78 7.35 1.77
N PRO A 15 -3.85 7.81 2.44
CA PRO A 15 -3.70 8.57 3.68
C PRO A 15 -3.13 7.67 4.78
N GLN A 16 -2.16 8.19 5.53
CA GLN A 16 -1.44 7.43 6.54
C GLN A 16 -1.34 8.20 7.84
N LEU A 17 -1.42 7.49 8.96
CA LEU A 17 -1.16 8.01 10.29
C LEU A 17 -0.33 7.00 11.07
N GLY A 18 0.80 7.41 11.61
CA GLY A 18 1.71 6.51 12.30
C GLY A 18 2.63 7.20 13.30
N ARG A 19 3.41 6.38 13.96
CA ARG A 19 4.43 6.84 14.90
C ARG A 19 5.62 5.89 14.93
N PHE A 20 6.78 6.42 15.26
CA PHE A 20 7.93 5.62 15.62
C PHE A 20 7.70 4.95 16.98
N VAL A 21 7.91 3.65 17.04
CA VAL A 21 7.89 2.85 18.30
C VAL A 21 9.30 2.52 18.79
N THR A 22 10.28 2.59 17.89
CA THR A 22 11.72 2.61 18.16
C THR A 22 12.38 3.62 17.23
N ASP A 23 13.69 3.82 17.34
CA ASP A 23 14.45 4.70 16.45
C ASP A 23 14.40 4.26 14.97
N HIS A 24 14.12 2.98 14.73
CA HIS A 24 14.10 2.38 13.39
C HIS A 24 12.73 1.90 12.93
N LEU A 25 11.83 1.58 13.86
CA LEU A 25 10.52 1.01 13.53
C LEU A 25 9.41 2.03 13.66
N GLU A 26 8.74 2.32 12.56
CA GLU A 26 7.50 3.09 12.47
C GLU A 26 6.32 2.12 12.29
N LEU A 27 5.30 2.22 13.14
CA LEU A 27 4.01 1.58 12.94
C LEU A 27 3.00 2.62 12.47
N TYR A 28 2.16 2.23 11.49
CA TYR A 28 1.16 3.14 10.93
C TYR A 28 -0.09 2.40 10.45
N GLY A 29 -1.21 3.14 10.44
CA GLY A 29 -2.41 2.75 9.72
C GLY A 29 -2.46 3.45 8.37
N GLU A 30 -3.01 2.79 7.36
CA GLU A 30 -3.18 3.33 6.02
C GLU A 30 -4.60 3.13 5.53
N GLY A 31 -5.22 4.19 5.00
CA GLY A 31 -6.39 4.08 4.14
C GLY A 31 -5.93 3.83 2.70
N THR A 32 -6.73 3.09 1.95
CA THR A 32 -6.46 2.81 0.53
C THR A 32 -7.66 3.21 -0.30
N LEU A 33 -7.46 4.03 -1.31
CA LEU A 33 -8.43 4.32 -2.36
C LEU A 33 -7.77 4.03 -3.70
N LEU A 34 -8.34 3.13 -4.49
CA LEU A 34 -7.89 2.77 -5.82
C LEU A 34 -8.95 3.17 -6.85
N LEU A 35 -8.52 3.84 -7.90
CA LEU A 35 -9.33 4.22 -9.04
C LEU A 35 -8.80 3.43 -10.24
N TYR A 36 -9.48 2.33 -10.58
CA TYR A 36 -9.12 1.46 -11.70
C TYR A 36 -9.49 2.11 -13.02
N ARG A 37 -8.63 1.95 -13.99
CA ARG A 37 -8.87 2.27 -15.39
C ARG A 37 -9.06 1.02 -16.24
N ASP A 38 -8.20 0.05 -16.06
CA ASP A 38 -8.20 -1.23 -16.77
C ASP A 38 -8.42 -2.38 -15.78
N PRO A 39 -9.16 -3.43 -16.15
CA PRO A 39 -9.86 -3.67 -17.42
C PRO A 39 -11.12 -2.81 -17.60
N ARG A 40 -11.58 -2.12 -16.56
CA ARG A 40 -12.73 -1.20 -16.58
C ARG A 40 -12.62 -0.15 -15.47
N LEU A 41 -13.39 0.93 -15.63
CA LEU A 41 -13.53 1.93 -14.58
C LEU A 41 -14.21 1.31 -13.35
N ALA A 42 -13.50 1.28 -12.24
CA ALA A 42 -14.00 0.80 -10.96
C ALA A 42 -13.30 1.50 -9.80
N VAL A 43 -13.90 1.42 -8.62
CA VAL A 43 -13.35 1.99 -7.39
C VAL A 43 -13.17 0.87 -6.38
N ALA A 44 -12.05 0.88 -5.67
CA ALA A 44 -11.86 0.10 -4.47
C ALA A 44 -11.48 1.01 -3.30
N GLY A 45 -12.02 0.71 -2.14
CA GLY A 45 -11.69 1.40 -0.90
C GLY A 45 -11.36 0.40 0.19
N GLY A 46 -10.36 0.69 0.98
CA GLY A 46 -9.92 -0.21 2.02
C GLY A 46 -9.28 0.50 3.20
N ILE A 47 -9.13 -0.26 4.25
CA ILE A 47 -8.32 0.09 5.40
C ILE A 47 -7.18 -0.92 5.42
N ALA A 48 -6.00 -0.46 5.09
CA ALA A 48 -4.82 -1.20 5.40
C ALA A 48 -4.66 -1.15 6.92
N GLY A 49 -4.80 -2.27 7.57
CA GLY A 49 -4.79 -2.35 9.01
C GLY A 49 -3.52 -1.81 9.64
N ILE A 50 -2.66 -2.68 10.17
CA ILE A 50 -1.39 -2.27 10.76
C ILE A 50 -0.28 -2.48 9.74
N GLY A 51 0.42 -1.40 9.39
CA GLY A 51 1.63 -1.40 8.59
C GLY A 51 2.85 -1.07 9.41
N GLY A 52 4.00 -1.53 8.94
CA GLY A 52 5.30 -1.21 9.53
C GLY A 52 6.31 -0.75 8.48
N ARG A 53 7.16 0.19 8.86
CA ARG A 53 8.36 0.58 8.13
C ARG A 53 9.57 0.36 9.02
N TYR A 54 10.57 -0.32 8.50
CA TYR A 54 11.87 -0.43 9.16
C TYR A 54 12.86 0.47 8.43
N HIS A 55 13.31 1.53 9.11
CA HIS A 55 14.26 2.52 8.63
C HIS A 55 15.68 2.08 8.96
N PHE A 56 16.56 2.04 7.95
CA PHE A 56 17.92 1.54 8.14
C PHE A 56 18.79 2.50 8.94
N TRP A 57 18.50 3.81 8.89
CA TRP A 57 19.12 4.84 9.74
C TRP A 57 18.18 6.05 9.90
N ASN A 58 18.38 6.88 10.94
CA ASN A 58 17.56 8.05 11.23
C ASN A 58 18.36 9.30 11.59
N ASP A 59 19.68 9.24 11.52
CA ASP A 59 20.62 10.30 11.87
C ASP A 59 20.93 11.25 10.70
N ARG A 60 20.38 10.98 9.53
CA ARG A 60 20.61 11.72 8.29
C ARG A 60 19.32 12.37 7.82
N GLY A 61 19.41 13.38 6.96
CA GLY A 61 18.25 14.03 6.34
C GLY A 61 17.47 13.14 5.36
N TRP A 62 17.87 11.88 5.19
CA TRP A 62 17.20 10.87 4.39
C TRP A 62 17.44 9.47 4.95
N THR A 63 16.53 8.56 4.69
CA THR A 63 16.65 7.16 5.09
C THR A 63 15.93 6.23 4.13
N PRO A 64 16.54 5.13 3.67
CA PRO A 64 15.83 4.05 3.03
C PRO A 64 15.12 3.19 4.07
N TYR A 65 14.05 2.53 3.65
CA TYR A 65 13.28 1.62 4.50
C TYR A 65 12.64 0.51 3.69
N VAL A 66 12.24 -0.55 4.39
CA VAL A 66 11.33 -1.58 3.88
C VAL A 66 9.97 -1.40 4.50
N ILE A 67 8.92 -1.80 3.78
CA ILE A 67 7.54 -1.70 4.26
C ILE A 67 6.81 -3.03 4.16
N GLY A 68 5.87 -3.23 5.06
CA GLY A 68 4.88 -4.29 5.00
C GLY A 68 3.56 -3.82 5.60
N ILE A 69 2.45 -4.08 4.91
CA ILE A 69 1.10 -3.70 5.31
C ILE A 69 0.16 -4.85 5.00
N ALA A 70 -0.75 -5.13 5.92
CA ALA A 70 -1.87 -6.05 5.70
C ALA A 70 -3.18 -5.34 6.05
N GLY A 71 -4.24 -5.62 5.30
CA GLY A 71 -5.53 -4.97 5.53
C GLY A 71 -6.67 -5.57 4.72
N LEU A 72 -7.79 -4.86 4.75
CA LEU A 72 -9.03 -5.23 4.11
C LEU A 72 -9.33 -4.23 2.98
N ILE A 73 -9.95 -4.71 1.90
CA ILE A 73 -10.32 -3.87 0.77
C ILE A 73 -11.66 -4.32 0.19
N TRP A 74 -12.51 -3.37 -0.15
CA TRP A 74 -13.73 -3.57 -0.92
C TRP A 74 -13.50 -3.04 -2.32
N THR A 75 -13.67 -3.89 -3.32
CA THR A 75 -13.47 -3.52 -4.71
C THR A 75 -14.72 -3.72 -5.55
N GLY A 76 -15.04 -2.74 -6.39
CA GLY A 76 -16.02 -2.86 -7.46
C GLY A 76 -15.44 -3.44 -8.75
N LEU A 77 -14.18 -3.87 -8.73
CA LEU A 77 -13.54 -4.52 -9.86
C LEU A 77 -14.02 -5.98 -9.93
N ASP A 78 -14.85 -6.25 -10.93
CA ASP A 78 -15.43 -7.57 -11.18
C ASP A 78 -14.58 -8.26 -12.24
N ILE A 79 -13.65 -9.07 -11.75
CA ILE A 79 -12.72 -9.87 -12.55
C ILE A 79 -12.59 -11.27 -11.95
N PRO A 80 -12.29 -12.30 -12.76
CA PRO A 80 -12.25 -13.68 -12.30
C PRO A 80 -11.29 -13.93 -11.15
N GLU A 81 -10.19 -13.20 -11.09
CA GLU A 81 -9.14 -13.37 -10.09
C GLU A 81 -9.60 -13.04 -8.66
N LEU A 82 -10.66 -12.27 -8.48
CA LEU A 82 -11.12 -11.83 -7.15
C LEU A 82 -12.40 -12.53 -6.69
N ASP A 83 -13.31 -12.89 -7.60
CA ASP A 83 -14.58 -13.60 -7.39
C ASP A 83 -15.47 -13.03 -6.27
N ARG A 84 -15.15 -11.85 -5.72
CA ARG A 84 -15.96 -11.16 -4.70
C ARG A 84 -15.51 -9.71 -4.46
N THR A 85 -16.45 -8.94 -3.89
CA THR A 85 -16.23 -7.53 -3.57
C THR A 85 -15.29 -7.33 -2.36
N PHE A 86 -15.45 -8.15 -1.31
CA PHE A 86 -14.63 -8.06 -0.10
C PHE A 86 -13.38 -8.92 -0.24
N ASN A 87 -12.22 -8.30 -0.08
CA ASN A 87 -10.92 -8.93 -0.25
C ASN A 87 -9.94 -8.51 0.85
N PHE A 88 -8.81 -9.19 0.89
CA PHE A 88 -7.66 -8.82 1.70
C PHE A 88 -6.62 -8.14 0.82
N GLN A 89 -5.88 -7.20 1.40
CA GLN A 89 -4.74 -6.59 0.74
C GLN A 89 -3.46 -6.85 1.53
N LEU A 90 -2.40 -7.16 0.80
CA LEU A 90 -1.04 -7.29 1.33
C LEU A 90 -0.13 -6.42 0.48
N VAL A 91 0.55 -5.48 1.13
CA VAL A 91 1.50 -4.59 0.46
C VAL A 91 2.87 -4.77 1.08
N HIS A 92 3.87 -4.89 0.23
CA HIS A 92 5.26 -4.88 0.66
C HIS A 92 6.11 -4.10 -0.35
N GLY A 93 7.24 -3.58 0.11
CA GLY A 93 8.07 -2.78 -0.79
C GLY A 93 9.25 -2.14 -0.10
N VAL A 94 9.85 -1.23 -0.83
CA VAL A 94 10.99 -0.43 -0.37
C VAL A 94 10.69 1.04 -0.63
N GLY A 95 11.31 1.91 0.17
CA GLY A 95 11.14 3.35 -0.01
C GLY A 95 12.31 4.15 0.51
N VAL A 96 12.27 5.42 0.20
CA VAL A 96 13.17 6.43 0.75
C VAL A 96 12.33 7.56 1.34
N ARG A 97 12.70 7.96 2.54
CA ARG A 97 12.17 9.14 3.22
C ARG A 97 13.24 10.22 3.23
N VAL A 98 12.84 11.44 2.92
CA VAL A 98 13.67 12.63 3.04
C VAL A 98 13.02 13.57 4.04
N VAL A 99 13.77 14.00 5.06
CA VAL A 99 13.31 14.93 6.11
C VAL A 99 14.17 16.17 6.05
N PRO A 100 13.69 17.24 5.41
CA PRO A 100 14.42 18.50 5.38
C PRO A 100 14.46 19.14 6.79
N PRO A 101 15.41 20.03 7.08
CA PRO A 101 15.50 20.71 8.38
C PRO A 101 14.27 21.55 8.73
N ARG A 102 13.50 21.98 7.73
CA ARG A 102 12.25 22.74 7.85
C ARG A 102 11.25 22.28 6.81
N GLY A 103 9.96 22.32 7.17
CA GLY A 103 8.87 21.92 6.29
C GLY A 103 8.57 20.42 6.31
N PRO A 104 7.70 19.96 5.42
CA PRO A 104 7.30 18.56 5.33
C PRO A 104 8.42 17.69 4.78
N GLY A 105 8.42 16.43 5.21
CA GLY A 105 9.23 15.38 4.60
C GLY A 105 8.59 14.83 3.32
N TRP A 106 9.37 14.09 2.56
CA TRP A 106 8.95 13.44 1.32
C TRP A 106 9.20 11.95 1.39
N ILE A 107 8.32 11.17 0.80
CA ILE A 107 8.49 9.73 0.63
C ILE A 107 8.36 9.37 -0.85
N VAL A 108 9.18 8.41 -1.28
CA VAL A 108 9.01 7.71 -2.56
C VAL A 108 9.13 6.23 -2.27
N GLU A 109 8.19 5.44 -2.77
CA GLU A 109 8.11 4.01 -2.52
C GLU A 109 7.86 3.24 -3.82
N LEU A 110 8.48 2.07 -3.92
CA LEU A 110 8.14 1.03 -4.87
C LEU A 110 7.48 -0.11 -4.10
N ARG A 111 6.22 -0.38 -4.40
CA ARG A 111 5.40 -1.36 -3.70
C ARG A 111 4.92 -2.45 -4.63
N ASN A 112 4.80 -3.66 -4.13
CA ASN A 112 3.92 -4.68 -4.67
C ASN A 112 2.61 -4.64 -3.88
N HIS A 113 1.49 -4.50 -4.56
CA HIS A 113 0.16 -4.50 -3.98
C HIS A 113 -0.55 -5.78 -4.42
N HIS A 114 -0.77 -6.67 -3.47
CA HIS A 114 -1.51 -7.91 -3.66
C HIS A 114 -2.91 -7.80 -3.09
N ILE A 115 -3.92 -8.16 -3.87
CA ILE A 115 -5.32 -8.23 -3.45
C ILE A 115 -5.82 -9.64 -3.73
N SER A 116 -6.46 -10.28 -2.76
CA SER A 116 -7.01 -11.63 -2.91
C SER A 116 -8.17 -11.88 -1.94
N ASN A 117 -9.00 -12.87 -2.23
CA ASN A 117 -10.05 -13.29 -1.32
C ASN A 117 -9.56 -14.27 -0.23
N ALA A 118 -8.27 -14.58 -0.18
CA ALA A 118 -7.65 -15.53 0.76
C ALA A 118 -8.30 -16.92 0.77
N GLY A 119 -8.89 -17.36 -0.35
CA GLY A 119 -9.58 -18.65 -0.47
C GLY A 119 -10.93 -18.70 0.23
N THR A 120 -11.53 -17.56 0.57
CA THR A 120 -12.85 -17.48 1.22
C THR A 120 -14.04 -17.47 0.23
N ALA A 121 -13.75 -17.51 -1.06
CA ALA A 121 -14.71 -17.63 -2.17
C ALA A 121 -14.07 -18.44 -3.31
N GLY A 122 -14.77 -18.68 -4.44
CA GLY A 122 -14.37 -19.54 -5.54
C GLY A 122 -12.92 -19.41 -6.01
N GLU A 123 -12.67 -18.90 -7.20
CA GLU A 123 -11.29 -18.71 -7.66
C GLU A 123 -10.55 -17.62 -6.86
N ASN A 124 -9.27 -17.86 -6.59
CA ASN A 124 -8.41 -16.97 -5.82
C ASN A 124 -7.01 -16.86 -6.46
N LEU A 125 -6.96 -16.39 -7.68
CA LEU A 125 -5.70 -16.10 -8.36
C LEU A 125 -5.05 -14.83 -7.77
N GLY A 126 -5.89 -13.90 -7.33
CA GLY A 126 -5.49 -12.61 -6.80
C GLY A 126 -4.94 -11.65 -7.86
N VAL A 127 -4.89 -10.39 -7.51
CA VAL A 127 -4.29 -9.32 -8.32
C VAL A 127 -2.97 -8.92 -7.73
N ASN A 128 -1.93 -8.84 -8.55
CA ASN A 128 -0.61 -8.34 -8.16
C ASN A 128 -0.26 -7.13 -9.02
N ALA A 129 0.01 -6.01 -8.40
CA ALA A 129 0.36 -4.78 -9.09
C ALA A 129 1.64 -4.16 -8.51
N ALA A 130 2.59 -3.81 -9.37
CA ALA A 130 3.70 -2.97 -9.00
C ALA A 130 3.25 -1.50 -9.03
N THR A 131 3.49 -0.77 -7.94
CA THR A 131 3.07 0.63 -7.80
C THR A 131 4.23 1.51 -7.37
N VAL A 132 4.27 2.73 -7.90
CA VAL A 132 5.14 3.80 -7.44
C VAL A 132 4.30 4.78 -6.63
N VAL A 133 4.69 5.05 -5.41
CA VAL A 133 4.01 6.00 -4.52
C VAL A 133 4.95 7.16 -4.22
N ALA A 134 4.48 8.38 -4.39
CA ALA A 134 5.14 9.59 -3.91
C ALA A 134 4.23 10.30 -2.92
N GLY A 135 4.77 10.80 -1.83
CA GLY A 135 3.96 11.40 -0.78
C GLY A 135 4.67 12.48 0.00
N VAL A 136 3.87 13.18 0.79
CA VAL A 136 4.30 14.23 1.71
C VAL A 136 3.99 13.80 3.13
N GLN A 137 4.91 14.00 4.04
CA GLN A 137 4.79 13.59 5.43
C GLN A 137 4.99 14.79 6.36
N TRP A 138 4.09 14.95 7.32
CA TRP A 138 4.22 15.90 8.43
C TRP A 138 4.48 15.17 9.72
N VAL A 139 5.40 15.68 10.52
CA VAL A 139 5.62 15.20 11.90
C VAL A 139 4.75 16.05 12.81
N LEU A 140 3.74 15.44 13.42
CA LEU A 140 2.94 16.06 14.46
C LEU A 140 3.75 16.03 15.78
N ARG A 141 3.92 17.18 16.41
CA ARG A 141 4.62 17.35 17.69
C ARG A 141 3.63 17.50 18.83
#